data_931211242e90f5dab208efe4769edb84
#
_entry.id   931211242e90f5dab208efe4769edb84
#
_cell.length_a   1.000
_cell.length_b   1.000
_cell.length_c   1.000
_cell.angle_alpha   90.00
_cell.angle_beta   90.00
_cell.angle_gamma   90.00
#
_symmetry.space_group_name_H-M   'P 1'
#
loop_
_entity.id
_entity.type
_entity.pdbx_description
1 polymer ?
#
loop_
_entity_poly.entity_id
_entity_poly.type
_entity_poly.pdbx_seq_one_letter_code
_entity_poly.pdbx_strand_id
1 'polypeptide(L)'
;MSDESSEASTPLPFSQRPVDKAPGHWVLARAGKRVLRPGGAALTRSMLSRAGLAGADVVEFAPGLGVTAGWILEGGPASYTGVEQDPDAAARVGRIVRGRGRCVNADARRTGLDSGCADVVVGEAMLTMQSDRVKAEIVSEAARLLRPGGRYAIHELALAPDDIDEAVATDLRKALARAINVNARPSTVKAWKEHLEAAGLVVQHVGTAPMALLSPGRVVADEGVGGAARIAWNLARDKDLRARVLTMRRTFKKYEKNMRGVAIVARKPKEDE
;
A
#
# COMPACT_ATOMS: atom_id res chain seq x y z
N MET A 1 -16.77 -24.70 -24.08
CA MET A 1 -17.77 -23.77 -23.51
C MET A 1 -17.40 -23.60 -22.06
N SER A 2 -16.62 -22.54 -21.82
CA SER A 2 -15.93 -22.24 -20.56
C SER A 2 -16.89 -21.54 -19.61
N ASP A 3 -16.93 -22.01 -18.39
CA ASP A 3 -17.78 -21.54 -17.30
C ASP A 3 -17.26 -20.18 -16.75
N GLU A 4 -17.62 -19.10 -17.44
CA GLU A 4 -17.26 -17.71 -17.05
C GLU A 4 -18.34 -17.01 -16.21
N SER A 5 -19.28 -17.71 -15.62
CA SER A 5 -20.49 -17.12 -15.03
C SER A 5 -20.68 -17.41 -13.54
N SER A 6 -19.65 -17.26 -12.70
CA SER A 6 -19.87 -17.28 -11.23
C SER A 6 -18.73 -16.66 -10.41
N GLU A 7 -18.07 -15.60 -10.85
CA GLU A 7 -17.40 -14.68 -9.92
C GLU A 7 -18.46 -13.77 -9.28
N ALA A 8 -19.24 -14.31 -8.36
CA ALA A 8 -19.99 -13.50 -7.41
C ALA A 8 -18.99 -12.59 -6.70
N SER A 9 -18.92 -11.33 -7.11
CA SER A 9 -17.95 -10.34 -6.63
C SER A 9 -18.11 -10.23 -5.13
N THR A 10 -17.10 -10.73 -4.40
CA THR A 10 -17.04 -10.52 -2.94
C THR A 10 -17.22 -9.04 -2.66
N PRO A 11 -18.14 -8.66 -1.77
CA PRO A 11 -18.35 -7.28 -1.42
C PRO A 11 -17.03 -6.64 -0.97
N LEU A 12 -16.81 -5.39 -1.40
CA LEU A 12 -15.64 -4.64 -0.91
C LEU A 12 -15.76 -4.43 0.61
N PRO A 13 -14.66 -4.49 1.36
CA PRO A 13 -14.67 -4.12 2.76
C PRO A 13 -15.34 -2.76 2.96
N PHE A 14 -16.10 -2.62 4.04
CA PHE A 14 -16.90 -1.40 4.32
C PHE A 14 -17.95 -1.04 3.24
N SER A 15 -18.35 -1.95 2.36
CA SER A 15 -19.37 -1.70 1.32
C SER A 15 -20.71 -1.20 1.90
N GLN A 16 -21.05 -1.60 3.11
CA GLN A 16 -22.28 -1.22 3.82
C GLN A 16 -22.19 0.15 4.53
N ARG A 17 -20.98 0.76 4.66
CA ARG A 17 -20.85 2.07 5.29
C ARG A 17 -21.25 3.20 4.33
N PRO A 18 -21.92 4.26 4.80
CA PRO A 18 -22.14 5.48 4.03
C PRO A 18 -20.82 6.02 3.46
N VAL A 19 -20.85 6.56 2.24
CA VAL A 19 -19.68 7.06 1.50
C VAL A 19 -18.95 8.16 2.26
N ASP A 20 -19.68 9.01 2.97
CA ASP A 20 -19.15 10.11 3.78
C ASP A 20 -18.35 9.63 5.00
N LYS A 21 -18.66 8.43 5.52
CA LYS A 21 -17.98 7.82 6.68
C LYS A 21 -16.92 6.78 6.31
N ALA A 22 -16.84 6.40 5.03
CA ALA A 22 -15.89 5.40 4.59
C ALA A 22 -14.47 5.98 4.47
N PRO A 23 -13.42 5.20 4.82
CA PRO A 23 -12.02 5.55 4.54
C PRO A 23 -11.78 5.83 3.06
N GLY A 24 -10.91 6.80 2.74
CA GLY A 24 -10.70 7.28 1.37
C GLY A 24 -10.30 6.21 0.37
N HIS A 25 -9.47 5.26 0.76
CA HIS A 25 -9.07 4.14 -0.11
C HIS A 25 -10.25 3.24 -0.48
N TRP A 26 -11.19 2.96 0.44
CA TRP A 26 -12.40 2.22 0.14
C TRP A 26 -13.40 3.03 -0.71
N VAL A 27 -13.46 4.36 -0.54
CA VAL A 27 -14.21 5.25 -1.44
C VAL A 27 -13.66 5.14 -2.87
N LEU A 28 -12.33 5.17 -3.04
CA LEU A 28 -11.69 5.00 -4.34
C LEU A 28 -11.90 3.59 -4.93
N ALA A 29 -11.85 2.56 -4.09
CA ALA A 29 -12.16 1.20 -4.51
C ALA A 29 -13.62 1.06 -5.00
N ARG A 30 -14.59 1.68 -4.32
CA ARG A 30 -16.00 1.76 -4.79
C ARG A 30 -16.14 2.50 -6.12
N ALA A 31 -15.32 3.53 -6.34
CA ALA A 31 -15.27 4.21 -7.64
C ALA A 31 -14.72 3.31 -8.76
N GLY A 32 -14.14 2.14 -8.43
CA GLY A 32 -13.57 1.19 -9.38
C GLY A 32 -12.04 1.30 -9.52
N LYS A 33 -11.37 2.11 -8.68
CA LYS A 33 -9.91 2.22 -8.68
C LYS A 33 -9.29 1.05 -7.91
N ARG A 34 -8.30 0.39 -8.50
CA ARG A 34 -7.60 -0.77 -7.93
C ARG A 34 -6.22 -0.42 -7.40
N VAL A 35 -5.51 0.46 -8.09
CA VAL A 35 -4.18 0.94 -7.67
C VAL A 35 -4.36 2.11 -6.70
N LEU A 36 -4.28 1.84 -5.39
CA LEU A 36 -4.64 2.79 -4.32
C LEU A 36 -3.41 3.36 -3.59
N ARG A 37 -2.28 3.51 -4.30
CA ARG A 37 -1.00 3.91 -3.72
C ARG A 37 -0.44 5.18 -4.35
N PRO A 38 0.24 6.05 -3.57
CA PRO A 38 0.87 7.26 -4.08
C PRO A 38 2.01 6.89 -5.04
N GLY A 39 2.17 7.62 -6.16
CA GLY A 39 3.19 7.28 -7.18
C GLY A 39 2.77 6.18 -8.18
N GLY A 40 1.68 5.44 -7.90
CA GLY A 40 1.05 4.50 -8.82
C GLY A 40 1.80 3.17 -9.03
N ALA A 41 1.29 2.36 -9.95
CA ALA A 41 1.75 0.98 -10.22
C ALA A 41 3.23 0.89 -10.63
N ALA A 42 3.74 1.87 -11.40
CA ALA A 42 5.12 1.85 -11.87
C ALA A 42 6.14 1.89 -10.72
N LEU A 43 5.87 2.67 -9.66
CA LEU A 43 6.74 2.75 -8.50
C LEU A 43 6.76 1.42 -7.73
N THR A 44 5.58 0.77 -7.54
CA THR A 44 5.50 -0.58 -6.96
C THR A 44 6.28 -1.59 -7.77
N ARG A 45 6.07 -1.65 -9.09
CA ARG A 45 6.79 -2.61 -9.95
C ARG A 45 8.30 -2.42 -9.89
N SER A 46 8.78 -1.18 -9.86
CA SER A 46 10.20 -0.86 -9.66
C SER A 46 10.71 -1.33 -8.29
N MET A 47 9.93 -1.17 -7.24
CA MET A 47 10.25 -1.67 -5.90
C MET A 47 10.33 -3.19 -5.87
N LEU A 48 9.30 -3.88 -6.38
CA LEU A 48 9.24 -5.34 -6.40
C LEU A 48 10.38 -5.97 -7.20
N SER A 49 10.78 -5.37 -8.35
CA SER A 49 11.92 -5.85 -9.14
C SER A 49 13.25 -5.80 -8.38
N ARG A 50 13.37 -4.89 -7.38
CA ARG A 50 14.56 -4.74 -6.54
C ARG A 50 14.49 -5.57 -5.25
N ALA A 51 13.30 -5.99 -4.85
CA ALA A 51 13.09 -6.82 -3.67
C ALA A 51 13.63 -8.25 -3.85
N GLY A 52 13.70 -8.78 -5.10
CA GLY A 52 14.24 -10.10 -5.39
C GLY A 52 13.23 -11.21 -5.09
N LEU A 53 12.08 -11.21 -5.78
CA LEU A 53 10.95 -12.11 -5.52
C LEU A 53 11.16 -13.55 -5.99
N ALA A 54 11.94 -13.75 -7.08
CA ALA A 54 12.08 -15.06 -7.70
C ALA A 54 12.70 -16.09 -6.73
N GLY A 55 11.97 -17.18 -6.45
CA GLY A 55 12.38 -18.23 -5.53
C GLY A 55 12.39 -17.85 -4.04
N ALA A 56 11.89 -16.64 -3.68
CA ALA A 56 11.88 -16.12 -2.32
C ALA A 56 10.63 -16.57 -1.54
N ASP A 57 10.77 -16.74 -0.23
CA ASP A 57 9.63 -16.79 0.70
C ASP A 57 9.18 -15.34 0.99
N VAL A 58 7.96 -15.00 0.54
CA VAL A 58 7.45 -13.61 0.61
C VAL A 58 6.32 -13.49 1.61
N VAL A 59 6.42 -12.48 2.48
CA VAL A 59 5.33 -12.03 3.36
C VAL A 59 4.87 -10.64 2.91
N GLU A 60 3.57 -10.45 2.71
CA GLU A 60 2.98 -9.14 2.39
C GLU A 60 2.09 -8.67 3.54
N PHE A 61 2.36 -7.46 4.06
CA PHE A 61 1.54 -6.80 5.07
C PHE A 61 0.42 -6.00 4.43
N ALA A 62 -0.80 -6.16 4.94
CA ALA A 62 -1.99 -5.45 4.52
C ALA A 62 -2.24 -5.51 3.00
N PRO A 63 -2.31 -6.70 2.36
CA PRO A 63 -2.52 -6.84 0.92
C PRO A 63 -3.84 -6.24 0.39
N GLY A 64 -4.83 -5.97 1.23
CA GLY A 64 -6.06 -5.27 0.93
C GLY A 64 -6.85 -5.86 -0.25
N LEU A 65 -6.81 -5.20 -1.41
CA LEU A 65 -7.48 -5.68 -2.62
C LEU A 65 -6.75 -6.84 -3.32
N GLY A 66 -5.53 -7.20 -2.90
CA GLY A 66 -4.73 -8.29 -3.46
C GLY A 66 -4.07 -7.99 -4.81
N VAL A 67 -4.01 -6.71 -5.22
CA VAL A 67 -3.38 -6.32 -6.49
C VAL A 67 -1.87 -6.60 -6.46
N THR A 68 -1.20 -6.21 -5.38
CA THR A 68 0.24 -6.44 -5.20
C THR A 68 0.53 -7.91 -4.97
N ALA A 69 -0.34 -8.64 -4.26
CA ALA A 69 -0.26 -10.10 -4.15
C ALA A 69 -0.18 -10.78 -5.52
N GLY A 70 -1.03 -10.35 -6.48
CA GLY A 70 -0.97 -10.82 -7.86
C GLY A 70 0.39 -10.57 -8.52
N TRP A 71 0.94 -9.37 -8.39
CA TRP A 71 2.26 -9.02 -8.97
C TRP A 71 3.42 -9.72 -8.28
N ILE A 72 3.34 -9.96 -6.97
CA ILE A 72 4.32 -10.78 -6.25
C ILE A 72 4.31 -12.20 -6.81
N LEU A 73 3.13 -12.80 -7.00
CA LEU A 73 2.99 -14.15 -7.55
C LEU A 73 3.46 -14.25 -9.02
N GLU A 74 3.33 -13.17 -9.83
CA GLU A 74 3.92 -13.08 -11.16
C GLU A 74 5.46 -13.11 -11.11
N GLY A 75 6.06 -12.60 -10.01
CA GLY A 75 7.50 -12.60 -9.77
C GLY A 75 8.10 -13.99 -9.43
N GLY A 76 7.30 -15.04 -9.32
CA GLY A 76 7.74 -16.41 -9.11
C GLY A 76 8.34 -16.69 -7.72
N PRO A 77 7.69 -16.28 -6.60
CA PRO A 77 8.16 -16.59 -5.25
C PRO A 77 8.07 -18.11 -4.99
N ALA A 78 8.88 -18.62 -4.09
CA ALA A 78 8.77 -19.99 -3.58
C ALA A 78 7.51 -20.16 -2.72
N SER A 79 7.20 -19.15 -1.91
CA SER A 79 5.96 -19.09 -1.14
C SER A 79 5.44 -17.67 -0.99
N TYR A 80 4.12 -17.53 -0.73
CA TYR A 80 3.47 -16.25 -0.41
C TYR A 80 2.61 -16.40 0.83
N THR A 81 2.77 -15.47 1.78
CA THR A 81 1.89 -15.32 2.94
C THR A 81 1.45 -13.86 3.06
N GLY A 82 0.16 -13.57 2.85
CA GLY A 82 -0.44 -12.28 3.21
C GLY A 82 -0.77 -12.23 4.69
N VAL A 83 -0.59 -11.07 5.31
CA VAL A 83 -1.02 -10.76 6.69
C VAL A 83 -1.98 -9.58 6.62
N GLU A 84 -3.26 -9.82 6.89
CA GLU A 84 -4.33 -8.83 6.74
C GLU A 84 -5.21 -8.80 7.99
N GLN A 85 -5.41 -7.61 8.52
CA GLN A 85 -6.19 -7.42 9.75
C GLN A 85 -7.71 -7.48 9.51
N ASP A 86 -8.16 -7.01 8.35
CA ASP A 86 -9.57 -7.05 7.98
C ASP A 86 -9.93 -8.45 7.47
N PRO A 87 -10.90 -9.17 8.12
CA PRO A 87 -11.22 -10.55 7.76
C PRO A 87 -11.80 -10.70 6.35
N ASP A 88 -12.55 -9.70 5.85
CA ASP A 88 -13.13 -9.76 4.50
C ASP A 88 -12.04 -9.57 3.43
N ALA A 89 -11.08 -8.66 3.68
CA ALA A 89 -9.91 -8.48 2.85
C ALA A 89 -9.01 -9.73 2.88
N ALA A 90 -8.77 -10.32 4.06
CA ALA A 90 -7.99 -11.56 4.21
C ALA A 90 -8.61 -12.72 3.42
N ALA A 91 -9.94 -12.91 3.54
CA ALA A 91 -10.68 -13.93 2.78
C ALA A 91 -10.61 -13.68 1.27
N ARG A 92 -10.68 -12.41 0.83
CA ARG A 92 -10.52 -12.02 -0.58
C ARG A 92 -9.14 -12.37 -1.11
N VAL A 93 -8.08 -11.96 -0.40
CA VAL A 93 -6.69 -12.25 -0.78
C VAL A 93 -6.45 -13.75 -0.80
N GLY A 94 -6.95 -14.49 0.20
CA GLY A 94 -6.86 -15.96 0.24
C GLY A 94 -7.42 -16.64 -1.01
N ARG A 95 -8.50 -16.08 -1.62
CA ARG A 95 -9.02 -16.58 -2.91
C ARG A 95 -8.09 -16.25 -4.08
N ILE A 96 -7.55 -15.03 -4.13
CA ILE A 96 -6.65 -14.57 -5.19
C ILE A 96 -5.38 -15.44 -5.24
N VAL A 97 -4.84 -15.79 -4.07
CA VAL A 97 -3.57 -16.52 -3.96
C VAL A 97 -3.73 -18.04 -3.86
N ARG A 98 -4.98 -18.55 -3.94
CA ARG A 98 -5.30 -19.99 -3.80
C ARG A 98 -4.39 -20.87 -4.67
N GLY A 99 -3.82 -21.91 -4.08
CA GLY A 99 -2.90 -22.84 -4.74
C GLY A 99 -1.47 -22.34 -4.91
N ARG A 100 -1.20 -21.05 -4.59
CA ARG A 100 0.14 -20.45 -4.69
C ARG A 100 0.58 -19.73 -3.42
N GLY A 101 -0.28 -19.67 -2.41
CA GLY A 101 -0.01 -18.99 -1.15
C GLY A 101 -1.20 -19.02 -0.22
N ARG A 102 -1.09 -18.29 0.88
CA ARG A 102 -2.13 -18.14 1.90
C ARG A 102 -2.25 -16.69 2.35
N CYS A 103 -3.37 -16.34 2.98
CA CYS A 103 -3.52 -15.09 3.72
C CYS A 103 -4.00 -15.42 5.13
N VAL A 104 -3.28 -14.91 6.14
CA VAL A 104 -3.64 -15.05 7.55
C VAL A 104 -4.33 -13.78 8.02
N ASN A 105 -5.37 -13.93 8.85
CA ASN A 105 -6.03 -12.80 9.48
C ASN A 105 -5.29 -12.46 10.77
N ALA A 106 -4.40 -11.47 10.72
CA ALA A 106 -3.54 -11.07 11.84
C ALA A 106 -3.15 -9.60 11.74
N ASP A 107 -2.63 -9.06 12.83
CA ASP A 107 -2.08 -7.71 12.91
C ASP A 107 -0.60 -7.71 12.47
N ALA A 108 -0.22 -6.78 11.59
CA ALA A 108 1.16 -6.64 11.12
C ALA A 108 2.18 -6.31 12.21
N ARG A 109 1.74 -5.86 13.39
CA ARG A 109 2.59 -5.67 14.58
C ARG A 109 2.97 -6.98 15.27
N ARG A 110 2.17 -8.02 15.07
CA ARG A 110 2.31 -9.35 15.69
C ARG A 110 1.66 -10.38 14.79
N THR A 111 2.37 -10.80 13.79
CA THR A 111 1.84 -11.67 12.72
C THR A 111 1.56 -13.11 13.17
N GLY A 112 2.21 -13.58 14.24
CA GLY A 112 2.20 -14.97 14.66
C GLY A 112 3.04 -15.90 13.77
N LEU A 113 3.78 -15.36 12.81
CA LEU A 113 4.71 -16.12 11.98
C LEU A 113 6.06 -16.30 12.68
N ASP A 114 6.80 -17.34 12.31
CA ASP A 114 8.12 -17.63 12.87
C ASP A 114 9.16 -16.56 12.50
N SER A 115 10.15 -16.35 13.37
CA SER A 115 11.29 -15.48 13.08
C SER A 115 12.13 -16.10 11.96
N GLY A 116 12.66 -15.25 11.06
CA GLY A 116 13.49 -15.71 9.95
C GLY A 116 12.76 -16.60 8.94
N CYS A 117 11.45 -16.45 8.80
CA CYS A 117 10.64 -17.23 7.85
C CYS A 117 10.56 -16.62 6.44
N ALA A 118 11.02 -15.38 6.24
CA ALA A 118 10.88 -14.67 4.99
C ALA A 118 12.22 -14.19 4.41
N ASP A 119 12.35 -14.26 3.09
CA ASP A 119 13.42 -13.60 2.34
C ASP A 119 13.03 -12.18 1.96
N VAL A 120 11.74 -11.95 1.75
CA VAL A 120 11.20 -10.64 1.40
C VAL A 120 9.94 -10.36 2.21
N VAL A 121 9.89 -9.18 2.83
CA VAL A 121 8.65 -8.60 3.39
C VAL A 121 8.25 -7.41 2.51
N VAL A 122 6.96 -7.26 2.22
CA VAL A 122 6.41 -6.15 1.43
C VAL A 122 5.31 -5.45 2.22
N GLY A 123 5.30 -4.10 2.20
CA GLY A 123 4.22 -3.30 2.79
C GLY A 123 3.91 -2.08 1.93
N GLU A 124 2.66 -1.90 1.50
CA GLU A 124 2.28 -0.78 0.66
C GLU A 124 1.12 0.03 1.22
N ALA A 125 1.30 1.35 1.30
CA ALA A 125 0.29 2.34 1.67
C ALA A 125 -0.41 2.02 3.00
N MET A 126 0.29 1.40 3.95
CA MET A 126 -0.27 0.98 5.23
C MET A 126 0.39 1.68 6.44
N LEU A 127 1.69 1.95 6.38
CA LEU A 127 2.44 2.61 7.47
C LEU A 127 2.06 4.09 7.61
N THR A 128 1.77 4.78 6.51
CA THR A 128 1.33 6.19 6.52
C THR A 128 0.11 6.42 7.43
N MET A 129 -0.75 5.42 7.63
CA MET A 129 -1.96 5.52 8.45
C MET A 129 -1.70 5.20 9.93
N GLN A 130 -0.48 4.92 10.31
CA GLN A 130 -0.10 4.52 11.65
C GLN A 130 0.59 5.66 12.44
N SER A 131 0.50 5.60 13.78
CA SER A 131 1.34 6.43 14.64
C SER A 131 2.81 5.98 14.54
N ASP A 132 3.75 6.85 14.93
CA ASP A 132 5.17 6.51 14.81
C ASP A 132 5.56 5.31 15.69
N ARG A 133 4.92 5.16 16.88
CA ARG A 133 5.06 3.96 17.70
C ARG A 133 4.61 2.70 16.96
N VAL A 134 3.45 2.74 16.30
CA VAL A 134 2.92 1.58 15.56
C VAL A 134 3.75 1.31 14.31
N LYS A 135 4.26 2.33 13.61
CA LYS A 135 5.22 2.16 12.52
C LYS A 135 6.45 1.39 12.99
N ALA A 136 7.04 1.80 14.12
CA ALA A 136 8.21 1.13 14.70
C ALA A 136 7.90 -0.34 15.05
N GLU A 137 6.75 -0.63 15.65
CA GLU A 137 6.32 -1.99 15.95
C GLU A 137 6.22 -2.86 14.68
N ILE A 138 5.59 -2.34 13.60
CA ILE A 138 5.44 -3.06 12.33
C ILE A 138 6.80 -3.26 11.64
N VAL A 139 7.66 -2.25 11.61
CA VAL A 139 9.00 -2.36 11.00
C VAL A 139 9.85 -3.35 11.76
N SER A 140 9.78 -3.37 13.10
CA SER A 140 10.47 -4.35 13.94
C SER A 140 9.96 -5.77 13.68
N GLU A 141 8.65 -5.96 13.50
CA GLU A 141 8.09 -7.26 13.14
C GLU A 141 8.57 -7.70 11.75
N ALA A 142 8.62 -6.81 10.76
CA ALA A 142 9.18 -7.11 9.44
C ALA A 142 10.65 -7.55 9.56
N ALA A 143 11.47 -6.84 10.34
CA ALA A 143 12.87 -7.19 10.60
C ALA A 143 13.01 -8.54 11.31
N ARG A 144 12.09 -8.89 12.23
CA ARG A 144 12.04 -10.19 12.90
C ARG A 144 11.76 -11.33 11.93
N LEU A 145 10.81 -11.15 11.01
CA LEU A 145 10.43 -12.15 10.01
C LEU A 145 11.52 -12.41 8.99
N LEU A 146 12.35 -11.40 8.69
CA LEU A 146 13.40 -11.53 7.69
C LEU A 146 14.54 -12.44 8.16
N ARG A 147 15.01 -13.31 7.25
CA ARG A 147 16.31 -13.97 7.34
C ARG A 147 17.44 -12.94 7.23
N PRO A 148 18.65 -13.23 7.75
CA PRO A 148 19.85 -12.45 7.44
C PRO A 148 20.03 -12.33 5.91
N GLY A 149 20.25 -11.10 5.41
CA GLY A 149 20.29 -10.79 3.97
C GLY A 149 18.92 -10.56 3.31
N GLY A 150 17.81 -10.87 3.97
CA GLY A 150 16.46 -10.62 3.49
C GLY A 150 16.11 -9.14 3.37
N ARG A 151 15.07 -8.79 2.64
CA ARG A 151 14.70 -7.41 2.30
C ARG A 151 13.30 -7.03 2.75
N TYR A 152 13.17 -5.84 3.32
CA TYR A 152 11.87 -5.18 3.51
C TYR A 152 11.67 -4.12 2.46
N ALA A 153 10.59 -4.23 1.69
CA ALA A 153 10.22 -3.30 0.63
C ALA A 153 8.94 -2.55 1.04
N ILE A 154 9.03 -1.23 1.18
CA ILE A 154 7.88 -0.37 1.51
C ILE A 154 7.56 0.59 0.38
N HIS A 155 6.27 0.86 0.18
CA HIS A 155 5.78 1.90 -0.71
C HIS A 155 4.75 2.76 0.01
N GLU A 156 5.11 4.03 0.30
CA GLU A 156 4.35 4.89 1.19
C GLU A 156 4.17 6.31 0.62
N LEU A 157 3.32 7.10 1.27
CA LEU A 157 3.25 8.53 1.03
C LEU A 157 4.39 9.23 1.79
N ALA A 158 5.13 10.08 1.08
CA ALA A 158 6.16 10.92 1.68
C ALA A 158 5.83 12.39 1.59
N LEU A 159 6.26 13.14 2.61
CA LEU A 159 6.36 14.60 2.58
C LEU A 159 7.60 15.03 1.80
N ALA A 160 7.55 16.18 1.16
CA ALA A 160 8.66 16.79 0.44
C ALA A 160 8.61 18.32 0.55
N PRO A 161 9.76 18.99 0.59
CA PRO A 161 11.13 18.41 0.73
C PRO A 161 11.37 17.81 2.12
N ASP A 162 12.56 17.24 2.38
CA ASP A 162 12.87 16.63 3.68
C ASP A 162 12.94 17.66 4.83
N ASP A 163 13.21 18.93 4.50
CA ASP A 163 13.21 20.09 5.40
C ASP A 163 11.88 20.88 5.35
N ILE A 164 10.78 20.23 4.97
CA ILE A 164 9.45 20.88 4.93
C ILE A 164 9.15 21.58 6.26
N ASP A 165 8.65 22.81 6.18
CA ASP A 165 8.19 23.57 7.34
C ASP A 165 7.11 22.79 8.12
N GLU A 166 7.24 22.71 9.46
CA GLU A 166 6.35 21.89 10.29
C GLU A 166 4.90 22.44 10.32
N ALA A 167 4.71 23.73 10.15
CA ALA A 167 3.35 24.31 10.04
C ALA A 167 2.69 23.83 8.74
N VAL A 168 3.43 23.80 7.64
CA VAL A 168 2.96 23.28 6.34
C VAL A 168 2.68 21.77 6.44
N ALA A 169 3.59 21.00 7.05
CA ALA A 169 3.42 19.55 7.25
C ALA A 169 2.17 19.25 8.12
N THR A 170 1.98 20.03 9.19
CA THR A 170 0.83 19.89 10.08
C THR A 170 -0.49 20.23 9.37
N ASP A 171 -0.55 21.33 8.59
CA ASP A 171 -1.73 21.69 7.82
C ASP A 171 -2.07 20.63 6.77
N LEU A 172 -1.05 20.12 6.08
CA LEU A 172 -1.17 19.02 5.13
C LEU A 172 -1.74 17.75 5.79
N ARG A 173 -1.18 17.31 6.93
CA ARG A 173 -1.68 16.13 7.67
C ARG A 173 -3.15 16.30 8.08
N LYS A 174 -3.53 17.47 8.59
CA LYS A 174 -4.93 17.81 8.95
C LYS A 174 -5.85 17.79 7.71
N ALA A 175 -5.40 18.35 6.60
CA ALA A 175 -6.17 18.37 5.35
C ALA A 175 -6.36 16.97 4.77
N LEU A 176 -5.31 16.13 4.81
CA LEU A 176 -5.40 14.74 4.40
C LEU A 176 -6.39 13.98 5.29
N ALA A 177 -6.25 14.06 6.61
CA ALA A 177 -7.13 13.35 7.55
C ALA A 177 -8.61 13.66 7.29
N ARG A 178 -8.94 14.92 7.02
CA ARG A 178 -10.31 15.35 6.66
C ARG A 178 -10.76 14.82 5.30
N ALA A 179 -9.85 14.84 4.31
CA ALA A 179 -10.20 14.43 2.95
C ALA A 179 -10.40 12.91 2.83
N ILE A 180 -9.58 12.10 3.50
CA ILE A 180 -9.60 10.63 3.37
C ILE A 180 -10.25 9.91 4.56
N ASN A 181 -10.73 10.62 5.59
CA ASN A 181 -11.29 10.04 6.83
C ASN A 181 -10.37 9.01 7.50
N VAL A 182 -9.07 9.21 7.41
CA VAL A 182 -8.05 8.41 8.08
C VAL A 182 -6.98 9.35 8.61
N ASN A 183 -6.47 9.08 9.79
CA ASN A 183 -5.41 9.88 10.40
C ASN A 183 -4.07 9.59 9.69
N ALA A 184 -3.89 10.14 8.47
CA ALA A 184 -2.66 9.97 7.71
C ALA A 184 -1.51 10.76 8.33
N ARG A 185 -0.39 10.06 8.56
CA ARG A 185 0.85 10.59 9.13
C ARG A 185 2.03 10.29 8.20
N PRO A 186 2.08 10.90 7.02
CA PRO A 186 3.21 10.74 6.12
C PRO A 186 4.48 11.28 6.76
N SER A 187 5.57 10.57 6.57
CA SER A 187 6.92 10.97 6.98
C SER A 187 7.67 11.55 5.78
N THR A 188 8.73 12.32 5.99
CA THR A 188 9.66 12.68 4.92
C THR A 188 10.44 11.46 4.44
N VAL A 189 11.12 11.54 3.29
CA VAL A 189 11.95 10.43 2.81
C VAL A 189 13.06 10.11 3.81
N LYS A 190 13.68 11.14 4.38
CA LYS A 190 14.66 10.99 5.46
C LYS A 190 14.09 10.23 6.65
N ALA A 191 12.94 10.65 7.17
CA ALA A 191 12.31 10.00 8.33
C ALA A 191 11.83 8.56 8.01
N TRP A 192 11.40 8.25 6.79
CA TRP A 192 11.13 6.86 6.38
C TRP A 192 12.38 5.97 6.44
N LYS A 193 13.54 6.49 6.02
CA LYS A 193 14.82 5.77 6.16
C LYS A 193 15.17 5.55 7.63
N GLU A 194 15.06 6.57 8.46
CA GLU A 194 15.31 6.50 9.90
C GLU A 194 14.43 5.44 10.59
N HIS A 195 13.14 5.31 10.22
CA HIS A 195 12.27 4.25 10.73
C HIS A 195 12.81 2.84 10.40
N LEU A 196 13.33 2.63 9.20
CA LEU A 196 13.89 1.34 8.78
C LEU A 196 15.24 1.06 9.47
N GLU A 197 16.10 2.05 9.52
CA GLU A 197 17.45 1.98 10.13
C GLU A 197 17.36 1.75 11.65
N ALA A 198 16.37 2.34 12.33
CA ALA A 198 16.12 2.10 13.75
C ALA A 198 15.76 0.65 14.10
N ALA A 199 15.27 -0.12 13.13
CA ALA A 199 15.02 -1.55 13.28
C ALA A 199 16.19 -2.43 12.82
N GLY A 200 17.36 -1.85 12.58
CA GLY A 200 18.58 -2.56 12.15
C GLY A 200 18.61 -2.91 10.67
N LEU A 201 17.76 -2.28 9.84
CA LEU A 201 17.75 -2.50 8.40
C LEU A 201 18.65 -1.48 7.69
N VAL A 202 19.36 -1.89 6.64
CA VAL A 202 20.23 -1.03 5.83
C VAL A 202 19.50 -0.67 4.53
N VAL A 203 19.26 0.61 4.30
CA VAL A 203 18.61 1.11 3.10
C VAL A 203 19.49 0.89 1.88
N GLN A 204 18.99 0.13 0.88
CA GLN A 204 19.69 -0.19 -0.35
C GLN A 204 19.21 0.64 -1.55
N HIS A 205 17.91 0.98 -1.56
CA HIS A 205 17.32 1.71 -2.69
C HIS A 205 16.20 2.64 -2.20
N VAL A 206 16.13 3.82 -2.82
CA VAL A 206 15.04 4.77 -2.66
C VAL A 206 14.59 5.23 -4.03
N GLY A 207 13.32 5.04 -4.34
CA GLY A 207 12.66 5.57 -5.53
C GLY A 207 11.54 6.52 -5.14
N THR A 208 11.34 7.59 -5.90
CA THR A 208 10.24 8.52 -5.66
C THR A 208 9.46 8.79 -6.93
N ALA A 209 8.18 9.11 -6.79
CA ALA A 209 7.31 9.52 -7.89
C ALA A 209 6.32 10.61 -7.42
N PRO A 210 5.81 11.47 -8.33
CA PRO A 210 4.74 12.39 -7.98
C PRO A 210 3.54 11.64 -7.39
N MET A 211 2.91 12.19 -6.36
CA MET A 211 1.77 11.57 -5.68
C MET A 211 0.62 11.27 -6.64
N ALA A 212 0.24 12.17 -7.50
CA ALA A 212 -0.65 12.15 -8.68
C ALA A 212 -1.82 11.11 -8.71
N LEU A 213 -2.21 10.50 -7.58
CA LEU A 213 -3.15 9.36 -7.43
C LEU A 213 -4.48 9.56 -8.17
N LEU A 214 -4.99 10.79 -8.24
CA LEU A 214 -6.26 11.15 -8.85
C LEU A 214 -6.10 12.07 -10.07
N SER A 215 -4.90 12.19 -10.65
CA SER A 215 -4.72 12.87 -11.92
C SER A 215 -5.22 11.99 -13.07
N PRO A 216 -5.90 12.54 -14.09
CA PRO A 216 -6.46 11.74 -15.18
C PRO A 216 -5.45 10.86 -15.89
N GLY A 217 -4.27 11.39 -16.23
CA GLY A 217 -3.20 10.60 -16.87
C GLY A 217 -2.72 9.43 -16.00
N ARG A 218 -2.60 9.62 -14.67
CA ARG A 218 -2.23 8.54 -13.75
C ARG A 218 -3.33 7.50 -13.64
N VAL A 219 -4.60 7.92 -13.60
CA VAL A 219 -5.72 6.96 -13.57
C VAL A 219 -5.71 6.08 -14.81
N VAL A 220 -5.50 6.65 -16.00
CA VAL A 220 -5.40 5.86 -17.24
C VAL A 220 -4.17 4.94 -17.21
N ALA A 221 -3.02 5.43 -16.74
CA ALA A 221 -1.79 4.63 -16.66
C ALA A 221 -1.92 3.45 -15.67
N ASP A 222 -2.61 3.63 -14.54
CA ASP A 222 -2.75 2.61 -13.50
C ASP A 222 -3.88 1.61 -13.77
N GLU A 223 -5.01 2.07 -14.35
CA GLU A 223 -6.24 1.26 -14.48
C GLU A 223 -6.54 0.87 -15.94
N GLY A 224 -5.81 1.41 -16.90
CA GLY A 224 -6.10 1.31 -18.33
C GLY A 224 -7.31 2.16 -18.75
N VAL A 225 -7.54 2.26 -20.07
CA VAL A 225 -8.65 3.05 -20.64
C VAL A 225 -10.01 2.53 -20.15
N GLY A 226 -10.23 1.21 -20.16
CA GLY A 226 -11.48 0.60 -19.69
C GLY A 226 -11.73 0.82 -18.20
N GLY A 227 -10.68 0.72 -17.36
CA GLY A 227 -10.77 1.03 -15.93
C GLY A 227 -11.08 2.50 -15.67
N ALA A 228 -10.43 3.41 -16.39
CA ALA A 228 -10.70 4.85 -16.30
C ALA A 228 -12.14 5.19 -16.72
N ALA A 229 -12.65 4.60 -17.81
CA ALA A 229 -14.03 4.76 -18.25
C ALA A 229 -15.04 4.25 -17.20
N ARG A 230 -14.78 3.09 -16.60
CA ARG A 230 -15.62 2.53 -15.50
C ARG A 230 -15.64 3.48 -14.30
N ILE A 231 -14.48 4.03 -13.89
CA ILE A 231 -14.40 5.00 -12.80
C ILE A 231 -15.24 6.25 -13.14
N ALA A 232 -15.08 6.80 -14.33
CA ALA A 232 -15.85 7.97 -14.78
C ALA A 232 -17.36 7.70 -14.76
N TRP A 233 -17.78 6.53 -15.22
CA TRP A 233 -19.17 6.09 -15.20
C TRP A 233 -19.73 5.97 -13.78
N ASN A 234 -19.01 5.33 -12.86
CA ASN A 234 -19.42 5.20 -11.46
C ASN A 234 -19.57 6.58 -10.79
N LEU A 235 -18.64 7.49 -11.05
CA LEU A 235 -18.69 8.87 -10.54
C LEU A 235 -19.85 9.69 -11.17
N ALA A 236 -20.24 9.41 -12.41
CA ALA A 236 -21.37 10.08 -13.04
C ALA A 236 -22.71 9.67 -12.39
N ARG A 237 -22.82 8.40 -11.98
CA ARG A 237 -24.07 7.83 -11.42
C ARG A 237 -24.25 8.06 -9.92
N ASP A 238 -23.17 8.24 -9.18
CA ASP A 238 -23.20 8.41 -7.72
C ASP A 238 -22.67 9.81 -7.34
N LYS A 239 -23.60 10.70 -6.91
CA LYS A 239 -23.30 12.09 -6.55
C LYS A 239 -22.40 12.17 -5.31
N ASP A 240 -22.64 11.32 -4.31
CA ASP A 240 -21.90 11.35 -3.05
C ASP A 240 -20.48 10.84 -3.25
N LEU A 241 -20.35 9.73 -3.99
CA LEU A 241 -19.06 9.19 -4.39
C LEU A 241 -18.24 10.22 -5.17
N ARG A 242 -18.86 10.88 -6.15
CA ARG A 242 -18.24 11.96 -6.94
C ARG A 242 -17.78 13.11 -6.04
N ALA A 243 -18.63 13.60 -5.15
CA ALA A 243 -18.30 14.71 -4.25
C ALA A 243 -17.08 14.37 -3.38
N ARG A 244 -17.03 13.15 -2.82
CA ARG A 244 -15.90 12.66 -2.02
C ARG A 244 -14.60 12.58 -2.84
N VAL A 245 -14.65 11.97 -4.02
CA VAL A 245 -13.46 11.84 -4.90
C VAL A 245 -12.94 13.20 -5.34
N LEU A 246 -13.83 14.15 -5.68
CA LEU A 246 -13.45 15.51 -6.05
C LEU A 246 -12.83 16.27 -4.87
N THR A 247 -13.33 16.10 -3.65
CA THR A 247 -12.74 16.69 -2.44
C THR A 247 -11.33 16.16 -2.21
N MET A 248 -11.12 14.83 -2.27
CA MET A 248 -9.78 14.24 -2.19
C MET A 248 -8.85 14.78 -3.28
N ARG A 249 -9.32 14.85 -4.54
CA ARG A 249 -8.53 15.36 -5.66
C ARG A 249 -8.10 16.83 -5.46
N ARG A 250 -9.01 17.69 -4.95
CA ARG A 250 -8.67 19.10 -4.65
C ARG A 250 -7.59 19.19 -3.56
N THR A 251 -7.74 18.40 -2.49
CA THR A 251 -6.74 18.34 -1.42
C THR A 251 -5.39 17.87 -1.95
N PHE A 252 -5.35 16.77 -2.71
CA PHE A 252 -4.11 16.27 -3.29
C PHE A 252 -3.46 17.27 -4.24
N LYS A 253 -4.24 17.98 -5.04
CA LYS A 253 -3.72 19.02 -5.93
C LYS A 253 -3.18 20.22 -5.16
N LYS A 254 -3.85 20.65 -4.09
CA LYS A 254 -3.37 21.76 -3.24
C LYS A 254 -1.96 21.51 -2.71
N TYR A 255 -1.67 20.27 -2.31
CA TYR A 255 -0.40 19.90 -1.68
C TYR A 255 0.51 19.06 -2.60
N GLU A 256 0.29 19.04 -3.92
CA GLU A 256 1.02 18.19 -4.85
C GLU A 256 2.54 18.36 -4.81
N LYS A 257 3.01 19.59 -4.52
CA LYS A 257 4.45 19.89 -4.39
C LYS A 257 5.07 19.34 -3.10
N ASN A 258 4.24 19.12 -2.08
CA ASN A 258 4.66 18.66 -0.76
C ASN A 258 4.39 17.17 -0.53
N MET A 259 3.92 16.45 -1.54
CA MET A 259 3.64 15.02 -1.45
C MET A 259 4.29 14.23 -2.58
N ARG A 260 4.86 13.09 -2.25
CA ARG A 260 5.42 12.13 -3.20
C ARG A 260 5.02 10.71 -2.80
N GLY A 261 4.97 9.79 -3.76
CA GLY A 261 5.13 8.37 -3.48
C GLY A 261 6.60 8.09 -3.25
N VAL A 262 6.92 7.30 -2.25
CA VAL A 262 8.26 6.80 -1.98
C VAL A 262 8.24 5.28 -1.92
N ALA A 263 9.19 4.64 -2.58
CA ALA A 263 9.45 3.21 -2.45
C ALA A 263 10.87 3.02 -1.92
N ILE A 264 11.00 2.24 -0.86
CA ILE A 264 12.30 1.96 -0.24
C ILE A 264 12.47 0.46 -0.14
N VAL A 265 13.66 -0.03 -0.49
CA VAL A 265 14.09 -1.40 -0.24
C VAL A 265 15.24 -1.34 0.74
N ALA A 266 15.08 -1.96 1.90
CA ALA A 266 16.08 -2.06 2.94
C ALA A 266 16.39 -3.54 3.21
N ARG A 267 17.62 -3.86 3.57
CA ARG A 267 18.12 -5.21 3.79
C ARG A 267 18.44 -5.44 5.27
N LYS A 268 18.10 -6.58 5.80
CA LYS A 268 18.62 -7.06 7.08
C LYS A 268 20.09 -7.45 6.91
N PRO A 269 21.04 -6.93 7.70
CA PRO A 269 22.44 -7.33 7.64
C PRO A 269 22.60 -8.85 7.72
N LYS A 270 23.68 -9.39 7.15
CA LYS A 270 24.11 -10.76 7.39
C LYS A 270 24.82 -10.83 8.75
N GLU A 271 24.91 -12.02 9.32
CA GLU A 271 25.50 -12.22 10.66
C GLU A 271 27.00 -11.83 10.75
N ASP A 272 27.67 -11.75 9.59
CA ASP A 272 29.10 -11.43 9.48
C ASP A 272 29.36 -9.97 9.04
N GLU A 273 28.35 -9.11 8.92
CA GLU A 273 28.43 -7.68 8.60
C GLU A 273 28.14 -6.83 9.84
#